data_4d95180a7cbebb22a85ff463924b2ba5
#
_entry.id   4d95180a7cbebb22a85ff463924b2ba5
#
_cell.length_a   1.000
_cell.length_b   1.000
_cell.length_c   1.000
_cell.angle_alpha   90.00
_cell.angle_beta   90.00
_cell.angle_gamma   90.00
#
_symmetry.space_group_name_H-M   'P 1'
#
loop_
_entity.id
_entity.type
_entity.pdbx_description
1 polymer ?
#
loop_
_entity_poly.entity_id
_entity_poly.type
_entity_poly.pdbx_seq_one_letter_code
_entity_poly.pdbx_strand_id
1 'polypeptide(L)'
;MTNERNIGRIVSVDSLSVYVRLDDDLKSLYKSGYEEIYPVARINSYIIIPVGAERIVAMVNRVMTREETDLSKSSGTIFLTESTRYLSATMVGTIEGRNYIQGVYNYPILDNPVWYVTRDDLNIIFDQKERQEKIDYKDDYYLPIGTSPAFPDFQVKINPDKLFGKHAAILGNTGSGKSCTLTALLQSLFMGI
;
A
#
# COMPACT_ATOMS: atom_id res chain seq x y z
N MET A 1 14.74 1.06 19.57
CA MET A 1 14.55 2.09 18.53
C MET A 1 13.17 1.87 17.95
N THR A 2 12.22 2.73 18.28
CA THR A 2 10.90 2.75 17.65
C THR A 2 11.12 3.12 16.19
N ASN A 3 10.74 2.24 15.29
CA ASN A 3 10.88 2.51 13.86
C ASN A 3 9.93 3.66 13.51
N GLU A 4 10.46 4.75 12.98
CA GLU A 4 9.70 5.95 12.60
C GLU A 4 8.54 5.65 11.63
N ARG A 5 8.60 4.50 10.94
CA ARG A 5 7.56 4.02 10.03
C ARG A 5 6.38 3.33 10.69
N ASN A 6 6.43 3.07 12.02
CA ASN A 6 5.36 2.36 12.71
C ASN A 6 4.07 3.17 12.72
N ILE A 7 2.96 2.50 12.43
CA ILE A 7 1.61 3.08 12.42
C ILE A 7 0.63 2.32 13.33
N GLY A 8 1.06 1.18 13.86
CA GLY A 8 0.23 0.35 14.71
C GLY A 8 0.75 -1.07 14.86
N ARG A 9 -0.09 -1.93 15.42
CA ARG A 9 0.22 -3.34 15.69
C ARG A 9 -0.92 -4.24 15.27
N ILE A 10 -0.58 -5.46 14.89
CA ILE A 10 -1.55 -6.50 14.55
C ILE A 10 -2.26 -6.99 15.80
N VAL A 11 -3.59 -7.02 15.75
CA VAL A 11 -4.46 -7.53 16.83
C VAL A 11 -5.24 -8.78 16.44
N SER A 12 -5.33 -9.09 15.15
CA SER A 12 -5.91 -10.33 14.65
C SER A 12 -5.34 -10.67 13.29
N VAL A 13 -5.17 -11.96 13.04
CA VAL A 13 -4.70 -12.52 11.75
C VAL A 13 -5.65 -13.64 11.35
N ASP A 14 -6.06 -13.66 10.10
CA ASP A 14 -6.68 -14.80 9.46
C ASP A 14 -5.95 -15.17 8.16
N SER A 15 -6.44 -16.15 7.40
CA SER A 15 -5.77 -16.69 6.22
C SER A 15 -5.55 -15.68 5.09
N LEU A 16 -6.30 -14.59 5.05
CA LEU A 16 -6.28 -13.60 3.97
C LEU A 16 -6.09 -12.18 4.47
N SER A 17 -6.44 -11.90 5.71
CA SER A 17 -6.50 -10.55 6.23
C SER A 17 -5.90 -10.39 7.62
N VAL A 18 -5.55 -9.14 7.91
CA VAL A 18 -5.07 -8.71 9.22
C VAL A 18 -5.94 -7.59 9.74
N TYR A 19 -6.12 -7.56 11.07
CA TYR A 19 -6.67 -6.42 11.79
C TYR A 19 -5.56 -5.73 12.55
N VAL A 20 -5.50 -4.44 12.43
CA VAL A 20 -4.44 -3.60 13.00
C VAL A 20 -5.08 -2.55 13.91
N ARG A 21 -4.58 -2.43 15.12
CA ARG A 21 -4.83 -1.29 15.99
C ARG A 21 -3.83 -0.21 15.61
N LEU A 22 -4.32 0.96 15.22
CA LEU A 22 -3.49 2.12 14.92
C LEU A 22 -2.98 2.77 16.20
N ASP A 23 -1.78 3.36 16.11
CA ASP A 23 -1.20 4.13 17.22
C ASP A 23 -2.06 5.38 17.51
N ASP A 24 -2.17 5.76 18.76
CA ASP A 24 -3.08 6.83 19.23
C ASP A 24 -2.65 8.23 18.74
N ASP A 25 -1.38 8.40 18.33
CA ASP A 25 -0.83 9.63 17.78
C ASP A 25 -1.29 9.92 16.33
N LEU A 26 -1.85 8.92 15.64
CA LEU A 26 -2.32 9.03 14.25
C LEU A 26 -3.72 9.67 14.12
N LYS A 27 -3.96 10.78 14.81
CA LYS A 27 -5.30 11.44 14.83
C LYS A 27 -5.78 11.88 13.46
N SER A 28 -4.87 12.27 12.57
CA SER A 28 -5.18 12.79 11.23
C SER A 28 -5.10 11.75 10.11
N LEU A 29 -4.77 10.49 10.40
CA LEU A 29 -4.45 9.43 9.42
C LEU A 29 -3.33 9.84 8.43
N TYR A 30 -2.45 10.72 8.88
CA TYR A 30 -1.22 11.09 8.21
C TYR A 30 -0.06 10.93 9.17
N LYS A 31 1.07 10.49 8.66
CA LYS A 31 2.32 10.43 9.43
C LYS A 31 3.39 11.25 8.73
N SER A 32 4.03 12.13 9.47
CA SER A 32 5.22 12.84 8.99
C SER A 32 6.38 11.86 8.98
N GLY A 33 6.90 11.57 7.81
CA GLY A 33 8.15 10.84 7.63
C GLY A 33 9.32 11.81 7.45
N TYR A 34 10.50 11.27 7.16
CA TYR A 34 11.72 12.07 7.04
C TYR A 34 11.70 13.04 5.83
N GLU A 35 11.05 12.65 4.74
CA GLU A 35 11.03 13.42 3.48
C GLU A 35 9.63 13.96 3.11
N GLU A 36 8.57 13.28 3.53
CA GLU A 36 7.20 13.57 3.08
C GLU A 36 6.18 13.26 4.17
N ILE A 37 4.96 13.77 3.99
CA ILE A 37 3.79 13.40 4.79
C ILE A 37 3.11 12.21 4.11
N TYR A 38 3.12 11.07 4.78
CA TYR A 38 2.54 9.83 4.25
C TYR A 38 1.08 9.70 4.66
N PRO A 39 0.15 9.51 3.73
CA PRO A 39 -1.22 9.14 4.06
C PRO A 39 -1.23 7.71 4.60
N VAL A 40 -1.74 7.57 5.82
CA VAL A 40 -1.84 6.28 6.50
C VAL A 40 -3.29 5.81 6.46
N ALA A 41 -3.49 4.50 6.27
CA ALA A 41 -4.81 3.87 6.37
C ALA A 41 -5.88 4.40 5.39
N ARG A 42 -5.50 4.82 4.20
CA ARG A 42 -6.46 5.07 3.11
C ARG A 42 -6.98 3.76 2.54
N ILE A 43 -8.27 3.71 2.25
CA ILE A 43 -8.87 2.58 1.51
C ILE A 43 -8.15 2.43 0.15
N ASN A 44 -7.80 1.19 -0.21
CA ASN A 44 -7.00 0.81 -1.38
C ASN A 44 -5.53 1.26 -1.35
N SER A 45 -5.03 1.80 -0.23
CA SER A 45 -3.60 1.97 -0.03
C SER A 45 -2.95 0.68 0.50
N TYR A 46 -1.63 0.65 0.54
CA TYR A 46 -0.88 -0.48 1.09
C TYR A 46 -0.33 -0.15 2.48
N ILE A 47 -0.15 -1.21 3.26
CA ILE A 47 0.63 -1.24 4.50
C ILE A 47 1.68 -2.33 4.40
N ILE A 48 2.75 -2.19 5.14
CA ILE A 48 3.87 -3.12 5.19
C ILE A 48 3.94 -3.75 6.57
N ILE A 49 4.07 -5.08 6.62
CA ILE A 49 4.19 -5.84 7.85
C ILE A 49 5.51 -6.61 7.81
N PRO A 50 6.51 -6.21 8.62
CA PRO A 50 7.79 -6.91 8.66
C PRO A 50 7.64 -8.26 9.38
N VAL A 51 8.12 -9.33 8.74
CA VAL A 51 8.15 -10.68 9.29
C VAL A 51 9.53 -11.27 9.02
N GLY A 52 10.40 -11.25 10.03
CA GLY A 52 11.80 -11.67 9.87
C GLY A 52 12.55 -10.79 8.85
N ALA A 53 13.06 -11.42 7.78
CA ALA A 53 13.75 -10.72 6.69
C ALA A 53 12.78 -10.28 5.56
N GLU A 54 11.54 -10.70 5.61
CA GLU A 54 10.52 -10.44 4.62
C GLU A 54 9.61 -9.29 5.04
N ARG A 55 8.89 -8.73 4.08
CA ARG A 55 7.89 -7.68 4.32
C ARG A 55 6.60 -8.07 3.61
N ILE A 56 5.55 -8.34 4.37
CA ILE A 56 4.24 -8.62 3.80
C ILE A 56 3.60 -7.31 3.37
N VAL A 57 3.04 -7.31 2.17
CA VAL A 57 2.25 -6.21 1.62
C VAL A 57 0.78 -6.54 1.82
N ALA A 58 0.04 -5.64 2.47
CA ALA A 58 -1.40 -5.79 2.64
C ALA A 58 -2.13 -4.53 2.17
N MET A 59 -3.25 -4.72 1.47
CA MET A 59 -4.09 -3.64 0.94
C MET A 59 -5.22 -3.34 1.91
N VAL A 60 -5.31 -2.08 2.33
CA VAL A 60 -6.35 -1.59 3.26
C VAL A 60 -7.72 -1.64 2.61
N ASN A 61 -8.64 -2.35 3.22
CA ASN A 61 -10.03 -2.50 2.75
C ASN A 61 -11.07 -1.85 3.68
N ARG A 62 -10.72 -1.61 4.94
CA ARG A 62 -11.62 -0.98 5.92
C ARG A 62 -10.85 -0.18 6.95
N VAL A 63 -11.40 0.93 7.35
CA VAL A 63 -10.96 1.71 8.53
C VAL A 63 -12.17 1.92 9.43
N MET A 64 -12.01 1.73 10.74
CA MET A 64 -13.08 1.87 11.71
C MET A 64 -12.57 2.48 13.02
N THR A 65 -13.47 3.11 13.75
CA THR A 65 -13.22 3.58 15.13
C THR A 65 -14.10 2.75 16.06
N ARG A 66 -13.54 2.35 17.20
CA ARG A 66 -14.29 1.77 18.30
C ARG A 66 -14.13 2.66 19.52
N GLU A 67 -15.23 2.92 20.19
CA GLU A 67 -15.25 3.56 21.48
C GLU A 67 -15.14 2.47 22.55
N GLU A 68 -14.05 2.47 23.31
CA GLU A 68 -13.89 1.58 24.44
C GLU A 68 -14.36 2.33 25.69
N THR A 69 -15.52 1.92 26.22
CA THR A 69 -16.01 2.42 27.51
C THR A 69 -15.35 1.62 28.60
N ASP A 70 -14.44 2.21 29.34
CA ASP A 70 -13.78 1.58 30.47
C ASP A 70 -14.76 1.52 31.67
N LEU A 71 -15.47 0.41 31.81
CA LEU A 71 -16.45 0.16 32.88
C LEU A 71 -15.79 -0.08 34.25
N SER A 72 -14.47 -0.08 34.35
CA SER A 72 -13.75 -0.45 35.59
C SER A 72 -13.57 0.68 36.61
N LYS A 73 -13.92 1.91 36.27
CA LYS A 73 -13.81 3.06 37.20
C LYS A 73 -15.17 3.54 37.70
N SER A 74 -15.72 2.79 38.63
CA SER A 74 -16.86 3.23 39.45
C SER A 74 -16.42 4.30 40.41
N SER A 75 -16.48 5.56 40.04
CA SER A 75 -16.56 6.68 41.01
C SER A 75 -16.63 8.01 40.24
N GLY A 76 -17.82 8.51 39.99
CA GLY A 76 -18.14 9.95 39.87
C GLY A 76 -17.39 10.85 38.88
N THR A 77 -16.53 10.32 37.99
CA THR A 77 -15.71 11.11 37.08
C THR A 77 -16.23 10.95 35.66
N ILE A 78 -16.30 12.05 34.91
CA ILE A 78 -16.66 12.12 33.49
C ILE A 78 -15.71 11.19 32.73
N PHE A 79 -16.26 10.11 32.15
CA PHE A 79 -15.49 9.16 31.34
C PHE A 79 -15.10 9.86 30.02
N LEU A 80 -13.80 10.09 29.82
CA LEU A 80 -13.26 10.37 28.51
C LEU A 80 -13.28 9.04 27.74
N THR A 81 -14.20 8.91 26.82
CA THR A 81 -14.25 7.77 25.90
C THR A 81 -13.03 7.83 24.99
N GLU A 82 -12.06 6.97 25.21
CA GLU A 82 -10.92 6.85 24.28
C GLU A 82 -11.39 6.13 23.02
N SER A 83 -11.33 6.81 21.90
CA SER A 83 -11.68 6.22 20.62
C SER A 83 -10.44 5.59 19.99
N THR A 84 -10.41 4.27 19.95
CA THR A 84 -9.34 3.50 19.31
C THR A 84 -9.66 3.25 17.82
N ARG A 85 -8.68 3.45 16.96
CA ARG A 85 -8.83 3.25 15.52
C ARG A 85 -8.24 1.92 15.09
N TYR A 86 -8.96 1.28 14.20
CA TYR A 86 -8.58 -0.01 13.62
C TYR A 86 -8.65 0.06 12.11
N LEU A 87 -7.81 -0.71 11.46
CA LEU A 87 -7.94 -1.00 10.03
C LEU A 87 -7.97 -2.51 9.80
N SER A 88 -8.62 -2.89 8.70
CA SER A 88 -8.52 -4.23 8.13
C SER A 88 -7.83 -4.13 6.79
N ALA A 89 -6.92 -5.07 6.52
CA ALA A 89 -6.19 -5.14 5.27
C ALA A 89 -6.07 -6.57 4.77
N THR A 90 -6.20 -6.76 3.47
CA THR A 90 -6.00 -8.06 2.81
C THR A 90 -4.55 -8.21 2.42
N MET A 91 -3.92 -9.29 2.82
CA MET A 91 -2.55 -9.62 2.44
C MET A 91 -2.50 -10.00 0.96
N VAL A 92 -1.66 -9.33 0.17
CA VAL A 92 -1.61 -9.48 -1.29
C VAL A 92 -0.29 -10.02 -1.81
N GLY A 93 0.79 -9.90 -1.05
CA GLY A 93 2.08 -10.41 -1.47
C GLY A 93 3.17 -10.18 -0.44
N THR A 94 4.38 -10.56 -0.81
CA THR A 94 5.57 -10.51 0.03
C THR A 94 6.71 -9.83 -0.73
N ILE A 95 7.42 -8.95 -0.07
CA ILE A 95 8.67 -8.36 -0.56
C ILE A 95 9.84 -9.12 0.08
N GLU A 96 10.63 -9.78 -0.76
CA GLU A 96 11.90 -10.43 -0.42
C GLU A 96 13.06 -9.64 -1.01
N GLY A 97 13.81 -8.95 -0.16
CA GLY A 97 14.87 -8.05 -0.62
C GLY A 97 14.31 -6.93 -1.51
N ARG A 98 14.55 -7.01 -2.81
CA ARG A 98 14.04 -6.07 -3.84
C ARG A 98 13.04 -6.71 -4.82
N ASN A 99 12.52 -7.87 -4.51
CA ASN A 99 11.56 -8.57 -5.36
C ASN A 99 10.19 -8.63 -4.69
N TYR A 100 9.14 -8.33 -5.45
CA TYR A 100 7.76 -8.56 -5.02
C TYR A 100 7.26 -9.90 -5.56
N ILE A 101 6.71 -10.71 -4.67
CA ILE A 101 6.12 -12.02 -4.98
C ILE A 101 4.66 -11.96 -4.58
N GLN A 102 3.78 -12.31 -5.50
CA GLN A 102 2.35 -12.38 -5.20
C GLN A 102 2.05 -13.58 -4.28
N GLY A 103 1.27 -13.35 -3.24
CA GLY A 103 0.94 -14.36 -2.23
C GLY A 103 1.78 -14.21 -0.96
N VAL A 104 1.33 -14.87 0.10
CA VAL A 104 1.95 -14.82 1.43
C VAL A 104 2.19 -16.25 1.91
N TYR A 105 3.41 -16.56 2.26
CA TYR A 105 3.83 -17.88 2.76
C TYR A 105 4.14 -17.84 4.25
N ASN A 106 4.76 -16.75 4.72
CA ASN A 106 5.06 -16.52 6.12
C ASN A 106 4.06 -15.53 6.70
N TYR A 107 3.18 -16.01 7.56
CA TYR A 107 2.14 -15.18 8.15
C TYR A 107 2.68 -14.32 9.29
N PRO A 108 2.17 -13.10 9.46
CA PRO A 108 2.50 -12.29 10.61
C PRO A 108 1.87 -12.89 11.87
N ILE A 109 2.41 -12.52 13.03
CA ILE A 109 1.85 -12.89 14.33
C ILE A 109 1.25 -11.67 15.02
N LEU A 110 0.52 -11.90 16.10
CA LEU A 110 0.00 -10.84 16.96
C LEU A 110 1.14 -9.95 17.45
N ASP A 111 0.84 -8.68 17.65
CA ASP A 111 1.79 -7.64 18.06
C ASP A 111 2.90 -7.30 17.04
N ASN A 112 2.95 -7.93 15.87
CA ASN A 112 3.84 -7.47 14.81
C ASN A 112 3.58 -5.99 14.51
N PRO A 113 4.67 -5.18 14.37
CA PRO A 113 4.53 -3.79 13.98
C PRO A 113 4.00 -3.69 12.55
N VAL A 114 3.28 -2.63 12.28
CA VAL A 114 2.76 -2.31 10.96
C VAL A 114 3.34 -0.97 10.52
N TRP A 115 3.85 -0.90 9.30
CA TRP A 115 4.51 0.27 8.74
C TRP A 115 3.69 0.89 7.61
N TYR A 116 3.78 2.22 7.45
CA TYR A 116 3.30 2.84 6.22
C TYR A 116 4.20 2.45 5.04
N VAL A 117 3.61 2.46 3.84
CA VAL A 117 4.32 2.18 2.59
C VAL A 117 5.14 3.40 2.17
N THR A 118 6.39 3.18 1.74
CA THR A 118 7.27 4.22 1.18
C THR A 118 7.27 4.16 -0.35
N ARG A 119 7.86 5.18 -0.98
CA ARG A 119 8.05 5.21 -2.44
C ARG A 119 8.90 4.03 -2.91
N ASP A 120 9.93 3.65 -2.16
CA ASP A 120 10.76 2.48 -2.47
C ASP A 120 9.97 1.18 -2.43
N ASP A 121 9.09 1.01 -1.43
CA ASP A 121 8.21 -0.16 -1.38
C ASP A 121 7.26 -0.18 -2.59
N LEU A 122 6.70 0.97 -2.99
CA LEU A 122 5.85 1.06 -4.19
C LEU A 122 6.62 0.73 -5.46
N ASN A 123 7.85 1.20 -5.61
CA ASN A 123 8.72 0.85 -6.74
C ASN A 123 8.96 -0.66 -6.83
N ILE A 124 9.12 -1.34 -5.69
CA ILE A 124 9.27 -2.79 -5.64
C ILE A 124 7.95 -3.49 -5.97
N ILE A 125 6.83 -3.06 -5.39
CA ILE A 125 5.50 -3.65 -5.62
C ILE A 125 5.09 -3.56 -7.09
N PHE A 126 5.38 -2.43 -7.75
CA PHE A 126 5.04 -2.20 -9.15
C PHE A 126 6.18 -2.55 -10.12
N ASP A 127 7.25 -3.20 -9.65
CA ASP A 127 8.44 -3.56 -10.45
C ASP A 127 9.01 -2.35 -11.22
N GLN A 128 9.01 -1.19 -10.59
CA GLN A 128 9.54 0.05 -11.18
C GLN A 128 10.99 0.23 -10.74
N LYS A 129 11.92 0.03 -11.66
CA LYS A 129 13.33 0.34 -11.39
C LYS A 129 13.56 1.85 -11.46
N GLU A 130 14.24 2.40 -10.46
CA GLU A 130 14.76 3.76 -10.56
C GLU A 130 15.75 3.83 -11.71
N ARG A 131 15.63 4.90 -12.50
CA ARG A 131 16.56 5.18 -13.61
C ARG A 131 17.95 5.39 -13.01
N GLN A 132 18.81 4.38 -13.09
CA GLN A 132 20.24 4.61 -12.87
C GLN A 132 20.76 5.44 -14.02
N GLU A 133 21.59 6.45 -13.73
CA GLU A 133 22.12 7.43 -14.69
C GLU A 133 23.01 6.84 -15.82
N LYS A 134 23.22 5.54 -15.84
CA LYS A 134 23.91 4.84 -16.94
C LYS A 134 22.89 4.15 -17.82
N ILE A 135 22.60 4.77 -18.95
CA ILE A 135 21.82 4.21 -20.05
C ILE A 135 22.63 3.06 -20.65
N ASP A 136 22.40 1.85 -20.16
CA ASP A 136 22.74 0.66 -20.91
C ASP A 136 21.55 0.40 -21.85
N TYR A 137 21.78 0.33 -23.16
CA TYR A 137 20.72 0.20 -24.21
C TYR A 137 19.89 -1.11 -24.13
N LYS A 138 20.05 -1.86 -23.05
CA LYS A 138 19.27 -3.06 -22.69
C LYS A 138 18.34 -2.85 -21.49
N ASP A 139 18.31 -1.64 -20.91
CA ASP A 139 17.46 -1.40 -19.76
C ASP A 139 16.00 -1.34 -20.15
N ASP A 140 15.17 -2.05 -19.40
CA ASP A 140 13.73 -2.09 -19.49
C ASP A 140 13.15 -0.68 -19.64
N TYR A 141 12.56 -0.39 -20.79
CA TYR A 141 11.86 0.86 -21.04
C TYR A 141 10.54 0.85 -20.27
N TYR A 142 10.32 1.85 -19.45
CA TYR A 142 9.08 1.98 -18.66
C TYR A 142 8.27 3.18 -19.15
N LEU A 143 7.04 2.93 -19.53
CA LEU A 143 6.11 3.91 -20.06
C LEU A 143 5.19 4.42 -18.94
N PRO A 144 5.15 5.73 -18.66
CA PRO A 144 4.22 6.29 -17.69
C PRO A 144 2.79 6.23 -18.26
N ILE A 145 1.85 5.71 -17.47
CA ILE A 145 0.43 5.57 -17.86
C ILE A 145 -0.53 6.41 -17.03
N GLY A 146 -0.06 6.99 -15.94
CA GLY A 146 -0.87 7.81 -15.04
C GLY A 146 -0.36 7.82 -13.63
N THR A 147 -1.15 8.36 -12.71
CA THR A 147 -0.86 8.39 -11.28
C THR A 147 -1.83 7.50 -10.51
N SER A 148 -1.37 6.96 -9.39
CA SER A 148 -2.23 6.14 -8.52
C SER A 148 -3.20 7.01 -7.74
N PRO A 149 -4.51 6.73 -7.72
CA PRO A 149 -5.46 7.45 -6.86
C PRO A 149 -5.15 7.29 -5.36
N ALA A 150 -4.57 6.16 -4.95
CA ALA A 150 -4.20 5.89 -3.57
C ALA A 150 -2.89 6.62 -3.19
N PHE A 151 -2.02 6.89 -4.18
CA PHE A 151 -0.71 7.54 -4.03
C PHE A 151 -0.57 8.61 -5.12
N PRO A 152 -1.14 9.82 -4.94
CA PRO A 152 -1.22 10.85 -6.00
C PRO A 152 0.13 11.26 -6.58
N ASP A 153 1.19 11.21 -5.77
CA ASP A 153 2.55 11.57 -6.19
C ASP A 153 3.33 10.40 -6.81
N PHE A 154 2.69 9.22 -6.88
CA PHE A 154 3.28 8.03 -7.45
C PHE A 154 2.82 7.81 -8.88
N GLN A 155 3.76 8.00 -9.82
CA GLN A 155 3.54 7.74 -11.24
C GLN A 155 3.62 6.24 -11.52
N VAL A 156 2.51 5.66 -11.99
CA VAL A 156 2.46 4.27 -12.41
C VAL A 156 3.06 4.15 -13.80
N LYS A 157 4.03 3.25 -13.94
CA LYS A 157 4.73 2.96 -15.20
C LYS A 157 4.54 1.49 -15.55
N ILE A 158 4.50 1.18 -16.83
CA ILE A 158 4.44 -0.20 -17.34
C ILE A 158 5.64 -0.49 -18.21
N ASN A 159 6.04 -1.74 -18.24
CA ASN A 159 6.98 -2.24 -19.24
C ASN A 159 6.17 -2.63 -20.48
N PRO A 160 6.33 -1.91 -21.64
CA PRO A 160 5.54 -2.17 -22.83
C PRO A 160 5.79 -3.56 -23.42
N ASP A 161 7.01 -4.07 -23.35
CA ASP A 161 7.33 -5.41 -23.86
C ASP A 161 6.60 -6.51 -23.07
N LYS A 162 6.52 -6.34 -21.73
CA LYS A 162 5.77 -7.27 -20.88
C LYS A 162 4.25 -7.17 -21.10
N LEU A 163 3.72 -5.96 -21.39
CA LEU A 163 2.29 -5.75 -21.61
C LEU A 163 1.85 -6.15 -23.01
N PHE A 164 2.52 -5.64 -24.06
CA PHE A 164 2.13 -5.85 -25.44
C PHE A 164 2.73 -7.11 -26.07
N GLY A 165 3.79 -7.67 -25.50
CA GLY A 165 4.38 -8.94 -25.90
C GLY A 165 3.55 -10.17 -25.47
N LYS A 166 2.44 -9.98 -24.76
CA LYS A 166 1.52 -11.03 -24.30
C LYS A 166 0.08 -10.65 -24.60
N HIS A 167 -0.84 -11.59 -24.38
CA HIS A 167 -2.26 -11.30 -24.50
C HIS A 167 -2.73 -10.41 -23.36
N ALA A 168 -3.34 -9.29 -23.70
CA ALA A 168 -3.98 -8.38 -22.74
C ALA A 168 -5.43 -8.16 -23.11
N ALA A 169 -6.32 -7.97 -22.12
CA ALA A 169 -7.73 -7.67 -22.33
C ALA A 169 -8.15 -6.50 -21.45
N ILE A 170 -8.87 -5.54 -22.04
CA ILE A 170 -9.52 -4.44 -21.31
C ILE A 170 -11.00 -4.77 -21.20
N LEU A 171 -11.43 -5.08 -19.99
CA LEU A 171 -12.81 -5.50 -19.70
C LEU A 171 -13.58 -4.38 -19.00
N GLY A 172 -14.86 -4.30 -19.27
CA GLY A 172 -15.76 -3.33 -18.65
C GLY A 172 -17.07 -3.19 -19.39
N ASN A 173 -18.06 -2.57 -18.78
CA ASN A 173 -19.37 -2.32 -19.35
C ASN A 173 -19.33 -1.22 -20.42
N THR A 174 -20.39 -1.08 -21.21
CA THR A 174 -20.55 0.03 -22.16
C THR A 174 -20.45 1.37 -21.42
N GLY A 175 -19.69 2.31 -21.94
CA GLY A 175 -19.48 3.62 -21.31
C GLY A 175 -18.42 3.66 -20.21
N SER A 176 -17.77 2.55 -19.85
CA SER A 176 -16.73 2.50 -18.80
C SER A 176 -15.36 3.08 -19.22
N GLY A 177 -15.23 3.62 -20.42
CA GLY A 177 -13.99 4.23 -20.88
C GLY A 177 -12.95 3.26 -21.49
N LYS A 178 -13.34 2.01 -21.83
CA LYS A 178 -12.40 1.02 -22.43
C LYS A 178 -11.61 1.56 -23.62
N SER A 179 -12.32 2.16 -24.58
CA SER A 179 -11.69 2.73 -25.78
C SER A 179 -10.78 3.91 -25.45
N CYS A 180 -11.18 4.76 -24.51
CA CYS A 180 -10.32 5.86 -24.03
C CYS A 180 -9.05 5.35 -23.36
N THR A 181 -9.17 4.31 -22.53
CA THR A 181 -8.01 3.68 -21.88
C THR A 181 -7.06 3.08 -22.92
N LEU A 182 -7.58 2.35 -23.91
CA LEU A 182 -6.76 1.78 -24.98
C LEU A 182 -6.06 2.88 -25.79
N THR A 183 -6.79 3.93 -26.16
CA THR A 183 -6.23 5.06 -26.90
C THR A 183 -5.15 5.77 -26.11
N ALA A 184 -5.37 6.01 -24.81
CA ALA A 184 -4.38 6.64 -23.94
C ALA A 184 -3.09 5.79 -23.83
N LEU A 185 -3.21 4.47 -23.67
CA LEU A 185 -2.07 3.55 -23.64
C LEU A 185 -1.29 3.57 -24.95
N LEU A 186 -1.98 3.55 -26.10
CA LEU A 186 -1.32 3.62 -27.42
C LEU A 186 -0.68 4.98 -27.66
N GLN A 187 -1.34 6.08 -27.26
CA GLN A 187 -0.75 7.41 -27.35
C GLN A 187 0.54 7.53 -26.53
N SER A 188 0.52 7.06 -25.28
CA SER A 188 1.71 7.03 -24.43
C SER A 188 2.84 6.21 -25.07
N LEU A 189 2.52 5.09 -25.72
CA LEU A 189 3.51 4.24 -26.40
C LEU A 189 4.15 4.94 -27.61
N PHE A 190 3.36 5.61 -28.45
CA PHE A 190 3.84 6.20 -29.69
C PHE A 190 4.38 7.62 -29.54
N MET A 191 3.93 8.36 -28.55
CA MET A 191 4.33 9.76 -28.35
C MET A 191 5.47 9.93 -27.34
N GLY A 192 5.78 8.89 -26.56
CA GLY A 192 6.86 8.95 -25.55
C GLY A 192 6.60 9.95 -24.43
N ILE A 193 5.31 10.25 -24.17
CA ILE A 193 4.87 11.26 -23.20
C ILE A 193 4.71 10.63 -21.81
#